data_598db7362822440e7fd005e325a10d5e
#
_entry.id   598db7362822440e7fd005e325a10d5e
#
_cell.length_a   1.000
_cell.length_b   1.000
_cell.length_c   1.000
_cell.angle_alpha   90.00
_cell.angle_beta   90.00
_cell.angle_gamma   90.00
#
_symmetry.space_group_name_H-M   'P 1'
#
loop_
_entity.id
_entity.type
_entity.pdbx_description
1 polymer ?
#
loop_
_entity_poly.entity_id
_entity_poly.type
_entity_poly.pdbx_seq_one_letter_code
_entity_poly.pdbx_strand_id
1 'polypeptide(L)'
;MNRNNKNAVNNTGVKKQYRWINDIEPVFMEDSKRNYGHRTWANAEWSDITLALAVDMDSPGEITTRKAAGDKYVGFTIPTDLSERCLSSLAEAITKRIRKHPKFKTDELKLNIAGNSQITLDKYCIRTSEIRELLKLVLLDLADSGVKFSMIRSGGQTGVDEAGIQAAQDAGLKCGILAPKGFRMHREPGIELEGRSLFVKRFREEVPNDSE
;
A
#
# COMPACT_ATOMS: atom_id res chain seq x y z
N MET A 1 -19.16 -18.69 10.28
CA MET A 1 -20.35 -18.40 9.46
C MET A 1 -20.01 -17.28 8.50
N ASN A 2 -19.70 -17.64 7.27
CA ASN A 2 -19.25 -16.72 6.22
C ASN A 2 -20.47 -16.07 5.53
N ARG A 3 -20.69 -14.78 5.75
CA ARG A 3 -21.64 -13.99 4.96
C ARG A 3 -20.90 -12.73 4.50
N ASN A 4 -20.45 -12.73 3.26
CA ASN A 4 -20.28 -11.50 2.45
C ASN A 4 -19.73 -11.82 1.06
N ASN A 5 -20.43 -12.69 0.31
CA ASN A 5 -20.24 -12.79 -1.14
C ASN A 5 -21.25 -11.84 -1.81
N LYS A 6 -20.90 -10.56 -1.97
CA LYS A 6 -21.71 -9.66 -2.81
C LYS A 6 -21.19 -9.71 -4.24
N ASN A 7 -21.93 -10.42 -5.07
CA ASN A 7 -21.67 -10.59 -6.50
C ASN A 7 -21.97 -9.29 -7.28
N ALA A 8 -21.01 -8.81 -8.06
CA ALA A 8 -21.24 -7.78 -9.08
C ALA A 8 -21.64 -8.47 -10.41
N VAL A 9 -22.71 -8.03 -11.03
CA VAL A 9 -23.19 -8.57 -12.32
C VAL A 9 -22.62 -7.71 -13.46
N ASN A 10 -22.02 -8.36 -14.45
CA ASN A 10 -21.65 -7.73 -15.72
C ASN A 10 -22.80 -7.85 -16.72
N ASN A 11 -22.78 -7.06 -17.81
CA ASN A 11 -23.73 -7.11 -18.91
C ASN A 11 -23.85 -8.49 -19.63
N THR A 12 -22.96 -9.44 -19.31
CA THR A 12 -22.97 -10.82 -19.82
C THR A 12 -23.68 -11.81 -18.91
N GLY A 13 -24.25 -11.36 -17.78
CA GLY A 13 -24.94 -12.22 -16.81
C GLY A 13 -24.04 -13.12 -15.96
N VAL A 14 -22.74 -13.14 -16.20
CA VAL A 14 -21.77 -13.93 -15.42
C VAL A 14 -21.42 -13.19 -14.13
N LYS A 15 -21.68 -13.82 -12.98
CA LYS A 15 -21.31 -13.27 -11.67
C LYS A 15 -19.82 -13.47 -11.44
N LYS A 16 -19.05 -12.38 -11.48
CA LYS A 16 -17.64 -12.42 -11.11
C LYS A 16 -17.49 -12.72 -9.61
N GLN A 17 -16.68 -13.72 -9.29
CA GLN A 17 -16.30 -14.02 -7.90
C GLN A 17 -15.00 -13.30 -7.58
N TYR A 18 -14.85 -12.83 -6.35
CA TYR A 18 -13.66 -12.15 -5.86
C TYR A 18 -13.24 -12.74 -4.52
N ARG A 19 -11.95 -13.01 -4.37
CA ARG A 19 -11.32 -13.42 -3.11
C ARG A 19 -10.29 -12.38 -2.66
N TRP A 20 -9.88 -12.45 -1.42
CA TRP A 20 -8.76 -11.64 -0.94
C TRP A 20 -7.47 -12.14 -1.58
N ILE A 21 -6.56 -11.19 -1.91
CA ILE A 21 -5.22 -11.54 -2.40
C ILE A 21 -4.56 -12.41 -1.35
N ASN A 22 -4.10 -13.59 -1.74
CA ASN A 22 -3.49 -14.60 -0.87
C ASN A 22 -4.30 -14.90 0.41
N ASP A 23 -5.62 -14.83 0.33
CA ASP A 23 -6.59 -15.01 1.44
C ASP A 23 -6.39 -14.07 2.64
N ILE A 24 -5.58 -13.02 2.49
CA ILE A 24 -5.37 -12.00 3.52
C ILE A 24 -6.37 -10.87 3.38
N GLU A 25 -7.30 -10.77 4.33
CA GLU A 25 -8.22 -9.63 4.42
C GLU A 25 -7.56 -8.46 5.17
N PRO A 26 -7.37 -7.28 4.53
CA PRO A 26 -6.89 -6.09 5.23
C PRO A 26 -7.90 -5.58 6.24
N VAL A 27 -7.43 -5.04 7.36
CA VAL A 27 -8.27 -4.33 8.32
C VAL A 27 -8.60 -2.95 7.75
N PHE A 28 -9.86 -2.70 7.41
CA PHE A 28 -10.32 -1.41 6.89
C PHE A 28 -10.80 -0.49 8.00
N MET A 29 -10.10 0.60 8.19
CA MET A 29 -10.42 1.69 9.12
C MET A 29 -10.77 2.94 8.32
N GLU A 30 -11.67 3.76 8.86
CA GLU A 30 -12.06 5.03 8.27
C GLU A 30 -11.63 6.17 9.19
N ASP A 31 -10.96 7.17 8.62
CA ASP A 31 -10.63 8.40 9.34
C ASP A 31 -11.89 9.23 9.61
N SER A 32 -11.89 9.97 10.69
CA SER A 32 -12.96 10.92 11.03
C SER A 32 -13.03 12.11 10.05
N LYS A 33 -11.95 12.40 9.33
CA LYS A 33 -11.81 13.54 8.42
C LYS A 33 -11.78 13.11 6.96
N ARG A 34 -12.32 13.96 6.09
CA ARG A 34 -12.24 13.80 4.63
C ARG A 34 -10.86 14.20 4.07
N ASN A 35 -10.09 14.93 4.84
CA ASN A 35 -8.78 15.45 4.45
C ASN A 35 -7.72 14.36 4.44
N TYR A 36 -7.02 14.21 3.32
CA TYR A 36 -5.91 13.26 3.16
C TYR A 36 -4.74 13.51 4.11
N GLY A 37 -4.48 14.78 4.44
CA GLY A 37 -3.40 15.15 5.37
C GLY A 37 -3.61 14.57 6.76
N HIS A 38 -4.82 14.64 7.32
CA HIS A 38 -5.11 14.09 8.63
C HIS A 38 -4.80 12.60 8.72
N ARG A 39 -5.23 11.81 7.73
CA ARG A 39 -4.93 10.40 7.59
C ARG A 39 -3.40 10.14 7.51
N THR A 40 -2.66 10.98 6.78
CA THR A 40 -1.19 10.86 6.66
C THR A 40 -0.52 11.00 8.03
N TRP A 41 -0.93 12.01 8.81
CA TRP A 41 -0.45 12.20 10.18
C TRP A 41 -0.80 11.00 11.07
N ALA A 42 -2.04 10.53 11.06
CA ALA A 42 -2.49 9.40 11.88
C ALA A 42 -1.75 8.08 11.53
N ASN A 43 -1.42 7.85 10.24
CA ASN A 43 -0.63 6.69 9.84
C ASN A 43 0.83 6.80 10.32
N ALA A 44 1.45 7.96 10.16
CA ALA A 44 2.82 8.19 10.59
C ALA A 44 2.97 8.14 12.11
N GLU A 45 2.04 8.72 12.86
CA GLU A 45 2.03 8.69 14.31
C GLU A 45 1.93 7.26 14.86
N TRP A 46 1.05 6.45 14.27
CA TRP A 46 0.83 5.06 14.67
C TRP A 46 2.05 4.16 14.43
N SER A 47 2.87 4.40 13.41
CA SER A 47 3.96 3.53 13.01
C SER A 47 5.23 3.72 13.85
N ASP A 48 6.09 2.69 13.86
CA ASP A 48 7.49 2.80 14.33
C ASP A 48 8.38 3.36 13.21
N ILE A 49 8.11 2.97 11.96
CA ILE A 49 8.80 3.43 10.74
C ILE A 49 7.75 3.76 9.67
N THR A 50 7.95 4.88 8.97
CA THR A 50 7.25 5.22 7.73
C THR A 50 8.20 5.07 6.57
N LEU A 51 8.00 4.02 5.75
CA LEU A 51 8.66 3.84 4.46
C LEU A 51 7.91 4.64 3.41
N ALA A 52 8.58 5.58 2.79
CA ALA A 52 8.03 6.42 1.73
C ALA A 52 8.76 6.16 0.41
N LEU A 53 8.01 5.85 -0.65
CA LEU A 53 8.53 5.65 -1.99
C LEU A 53 7.95 6.72 -2.93
N ALA A 54 8.80 7.51 -3.57
CA ALA A 54 8.34 8.57 -4.43
C ALA A 54 9.28 8.79 -5.63
N VAL A 55 8.72 9.07 -6.81
CA VAL A 55 9.44 9.60 -7.97
C VAL A 55 9.64 11.11 -7.86
N ASP A 56 8.70 11.76 -7.18
CA ASP A 56 8.72 13.19 -6.87
C ASP A 56 8.68 13.38 -5.35
N MET A 57 9.88 13.55 -4.77
CA MET A 57 10.08 13.73 -3.33
C MET A 57 9.63 15.12 -2.83
N ASP A 58 9.35 16.04 -3.73
CA ASP A 58 8.93 17.41 -3.44
C ASP A 58 7.43 17.62 -3.70
N SER A 59 6.72 16.56 -4.06
CA SER A 59 5.25 16.61 -4.14
C SER A 59 4.62 17.01 -2.80
N PRO A 60 3.50 17.74 -2.80
CA PRO A 60 2.84 18.18 -1.56
C PRO A 60 2.48 17.04 -0.62
N GLY A 61 2.11 15.88 -1.17
CA GLY A 61 1.80 14.66 -0.41
C GLY A 61 3.06 14.12 0.30
N GLU A 62 4.19 14.07 -0.41
CA GLU A 62 5.44 13.55 0.13
C GLU A 62 6.04 14.49 1.20
N ILE A 63 6.00 15.80 0.96
CA ILE A 63 6.38 16.81 1.97
C ILE A 63 5.55 16.61 3.25
N THR A 64 4.26 16.36 3.11
CA THR A 64 3.36 16.11 4.26
C THR A 64 3.74 14.83 4.97
N THR A 65 4.01 13.73 4.24
CA THR A 65 4.43 12.45 4.80
C THR A 65 5.73 12.58 5.57
N ARG A 66 6.74 13.24 5.01
CA ARG A 66 8.03 13.48 5.65
C ARG A 66 7.90 14.29 6.94
N LYS A 67 7.08 15.35 6.93
CA LYS A 67 6.79 16.15 8.13
C LYS A 67 6.06 15.34 9.19
N ALA A 68 5.07 14.56 8.80
CA ALA A 68 4.28 13.75 9.72
C ALA A 68 5.11 12.62 10.37
N ALA A 69 5.98 11.98 9.61
CA ALA A 69 6.81 10.88 10.08
C ALA A 69 8.01 11.36 10.93
N GLY A 70 8.54 12.56 10.66
CA GLY A 70 9.67 13.11 11.42
C GLY A 70 10.87 12.17 11.46
N ASP A 71 11.30 11.81 12.67
CA ASP A 71 12.42 10.90 12.91
C ASP A 71 12.17 9.43 12.56
N LYS A 72 10.94 9.06 12.23
CA LYS A 72 10.53 7.72 11.77
C LYS A 72 10.58 7.57 10.23
N TYR A 73 10.93 8.64 9.51
CA TYR A 73 10.88 8.68 8.06
C TYR A 73 12.04 7.94 7.42
N VAL A 74 11.71 7.02 6.50
CA VAL A 74 12.65 6.33 5.61
C VAL A 74 12.19 6.52 4.18
N GLY A 75 12.75 7.51 3.49
CA GLY A 75 12.38 7.84 2.10
C GLY A 75 13.35 7.29 1.08
N PHE A 76 12.80 6.85 -0.06
CA PHE A 76 13.54 6.42 -1.24
C PHE A 76 12.93 6.99 -2.51
N THR A 77 13.80 7.49 -3.38
CA THR A 77 13.40 7.87 -4.73
C THR A 77 13.25 6.62 -5.58
N ILE A 78 12.11 6.48 -6.25
CA ILE A 78 11.85 5.42 -7.22
C ILE A 78 12.57 5.80 -8.52
N PRO A 79 13.49 4.97 -9.05
CA PRO A 79 14.10 5.21 -10.34
C PRO A 79 13.08 4.99 -11.47
N THR A 80 13.30 5.60 -12.61
CA THR A 80 12.45 5.42 -13.81
C THR A 80 12.68 4.09 -14.52
N ASP A 81 13.84 3.45 -14.30
CA ASP A 81 14.12 2.08 -14.73
C ASP A 81 13.87 1.12 -13.57
N LEU A 82 12.85 0.30 -13.69
CA LEU A 82 12.46 -0.73 -12.73
C LEU A 82 12.67 -2.15 -13.29
N SER A 83 13.78 -2.35 -14.01
CA SER A 83 14.22 -3.71 -14.39
C SER A 83 14.36 -4.60 -13.14
N GLU A 84 14.26 -5.91 -13.32
CA GLU A 84 14.35 -6.89 -12.22
C GLU A 84 15.62 -6.70 -11.36
N ARG A 85 16.75 -6.42 -12.00
CA ARG A 85 18.01 -6.13 -11.31
C ARG A 85 17.93 -4.85 -10.49
N CYS A 86 17.28 -3.82 -11.01
CA CYS A 86 17.09 -2.55 -10.31
C CYS A 86 16.16 -2.74 -9.10
N LEU A 87 15.05 -3.48 -9.27
CA LEU A 87 14.12 -3.81 -8.18
C LEU A 87 14.82 -4.54 -7.04
N SER A 88 15.62 -5.57 -7.35
CA SER A 88 16.37 -6.34 -6.34
C SER A 88 17.37 -5.47 -5.58
N SER A 89 18.15 -4.65 -6.28
CA SER A 89 19.12 -3.74 -5.67
C SER A 89 18.46 -2.68 -4.79
N LEU A 90 17.32 -2.15 -5.23
CA LEU A 90 16.57 -1.16 -4.47
C LEU A 90 15.92 -1.79 -3.23
N ALA A 91 15.37 -3.01 -3.35
CA ALA A 91 14.82 -3.74 -2.22
C ALA A 91 15.87 -3.97 -1.13
N GLU A 92 17.08 -4.41 -1.51
CA GLU A 92 18.20 -4.58 -0.59
C GLU A 92 18.58 -3.27 0.11
N ALA A 93 18.67 -2.16 -0.65
CA ALA A 93 18.97 -0.84 -0.10
C ALA A 93 17.91 -0.37 0.91
N ILE A 94 16.63 -0.57 0.60
CA ILE A 94 15.50 -0.25 1.48
C ILE A 94 15.59 -1.09 2.76
N THR A 95 15.70 -2.40 2.64
CA THR A 95 15.80 -3.32 3.78
C THR A 95 16.97 -2.96 4.70
N LYS A 96 18.14 -2.73 4.12
CA LYS A 96 19.33 -2.31 4.88
C LYS A 96 19.10 -0.97 5.62
N ARG A 97 18.41 -0.02 4.99
CA ARG A 97 18.10 1.28 5.61
C ARG A 97 17.10 1.13 6.75
N ILE A 98 16.06 0.32 6.57
CA ILE A 98 15.07 0.03 7.62
C ILE A 98 15.75 -0.63 8.82
N ARG A 99 16.58 -1.66 8.62
CA ARG A 99 17.30 -2.37 9.70
C ARG A 99 18.26 -1.48 10.49
N LYS A 100 18.82 -0.45 9.85
CA LYS A 100 19.72 0.52 10.50
C LYS A 100 18.97 1.66 11.19
N HIS A 101 17.65 1.71 11.07
CA HIS A 101 16.88 2.80 11.63
C HIS A 101 16.80 2.69 13.16
N PRO A 102 16.97 3.79 13.94
CA PRO A 102 16.95 3.75 15.41
C PRO A 102 15.64 3.23 16.03
N LYS A 103 14.52 3.36 15.29
CA LYS A 103 13.20 2.86 15.70
C LYS A 103 12.93 1.43 15.23
N PHE A 104 13.90 0.79 14.55
CA PHE A 104 13.75 -0.58 14.09
C PHE A 104 13.62 -1.56 15.26
N LYS A 105 12.67 -2.48 15.13
CA LYS A 105 12.42 -3.56 16.10
C LYS A 105 12.27 -4.86 15.33
N THR A 106 12.79 -5.94 15.87
CA THR A 106 12.56 -7.29 15.35
C THR A 106 11.21 -7.85 15.78
N ASP A 107 10.75 -7.45 16.96
CA ASP A 107 9.46 -7.86 17.51
C ASP A 107 8.42 -6.76 17.34
N GLU A 108 7.26 -7.13 16.81
CA GLU A 108 6.07 -6.25 16.68
C GLU A 108 6.31 -4.92 15.93
N LEU A 109 7.07 -4.95 14.83
CA LEU A 109 7.29 -3.76 14.01
C LEU A 109 5.97 -3.26 13.38
N LYS A 110 5.64 -1.99 13.61
CA LYS A 110 4.55 -1.26 12.95
C LYS A 110 5.14 -0.47 11.79
N LEU A 111 4.89 -0.94 10.57
CA LEU A 111 5.38 -0.30 9.35
C LEU A 111 4.25 0.44 8.63
N ASN A 112 4.41 1.75 8.41
CA ASN A 112 3.57 2.50 7.49
C ASN A 112 4.24 2.59 6.13
N ILE A 113 3.49 2.28 5.06
CA ILE A 113 3.93 2.44 3.66
C ILE A 113 3.14 3.59 3.04
N ALA A 114 3.86 4.54 2.48
CA ALA A 114 3.30 5.74 1.86
C ALA A 114 4.11 6.13 0.60
N GLY A 115 3.58 7.03 -0.21
CA GLY A 115 4.31 7.58 -1.33
C GLY A 115 3.43 8.24 -2.39
N ASN A 116 3.94 8.36 -3.60
CA ASN A 116 3.23 9.02 -4.68
C ASN A 116 1.97 8.25 -5.10
N SER A 117 0.93 9.01 -5.44
CA SER A 117 -0.29 8.48 -6.03
C SER A 117 -0.04 7.95 -7.44
N GLN A 118 -0.96 7.12 -7.95
CA GLN A 118 -0.92 6.63 -9.34
C GLN A 118 -0.83 7.76 -10.34
N ILE A 119 -1.55 8.86 -10.13
CA ILE A 119 -1.50 10.06 -10.99
C ILE A 119 -0.07 10.61 -11.13
N THR A 120 0.71 10.55 -10.06
CA THR A 120 2.11 11.00 -10.11
C THR A 120 2.99 9.94 -10.78
N LEU A 121 2.82 8.67 -10.47
CA LEU A 121 3.58 7.56 -11.06
C LEU A 121 3.39 7.47 -12.58
N ASP A 122 2.17 7.69 -13.07
CA ASP A 122 1.83 7.65 -14.51
C ASP A 122 2.62 8.67 -15.33
N LYS A 123 2.95 9.84 -14.76
CA LYS A 123 3.79 10.84 -15.43
C LYS A 123 5.20 10.35 -15.73
N TYR A 124 5.64 9.34 -15.01
CA TYR A 124 6.96 8.71 -15.14
C TYR A 124 6.87 7.29 -15.70
N CYS A 125 5.69 6.90 -16.22
CA CYS A 125 5.42 5.58 -16.78
C CYS A 125 5.69 4.42 -15.82
N ILE A 126 5.52 4.63 -14.50
CA ILE A 126 5.71 3.61 -13.46
C ILE A 126 4.37 2.99 -13.11
N ARG A 127 4.29 1.66 -13.19
CA ARG A 127 3.09 0.89 -12.87
C ARG A 127 3.03 0.53 -11.39
N THR A 128 1.82 0.54 -10.82
CA THR A 128 1.59 0.09 -9.43
C THR A 128 2.08 -1.36 -9.21
N SER A 129 2.01 -2.22 -10.24
CA SER A 129 2.50 -3.60 -10.16
C SER A 129 4.02 -3.70 -9.93
N GLU A 130 4.81 -2.79 -10.48
CA GLU A 130 6.27 -2.75 -10.27
C GLU A 130 6.60 -2.33 -8.83
N ILE A 131 5.85 -1.37 -8.30
CA ILE A 131 5.98 -0.95 -6.89
C ILE A 131 5.51 -2.07 -5.94
N ARG A 132 4.45 -2.79 -6.29
CA ARG A 132 3.97 -3.96 -5.54
C ARG A 132 5.05 -5.04 -5.45
N GLU A 133 5.71 -5.38 -6.56
CA GLU A 133 6.78 -6.37 -6.57
C GLU A 133 7.99 -5.90 -5.74
N LEU A 134 8.43 -4.65 -5.89
CA LEU A 134 9.49 -4.08 -5.06
C LEU A 134 9.18 -4.20 -3.56
N LEU A 135 7.98 -3.78 -3.16
CA LEU A 135 7.58 -3.80 -1.76
C LEU A 135 7.43 -5.22 -1.23
N LYS A 136 6.96 -6.16 -2.04
CA LYS A 136 6.91 -7.57 -1.70
C LYS A 136 8.30 -8.14 -1.41
N LEU A 137 9.31 -7.84 -2.25
CA LEU A 137 10.69 -8.23 -2.01
C LEU A 137 11.22 -7.68 -0.69
N VAL A 138 10.97 -6.40 -0.39
CA VAL A 138 11.36 -5.76 0.88
C VAL A 138 10.72 -6.45 2.08
N LEU A 139 9.41 -6.72 2.01
CA LEU A 139 8.66 -7.31 3.11
C LEU A 139 9.06 -8.75 3.39
N LEU A 140 9.30 -9.54 2.33
CA LEU A 140 9.77 -10.92 2.45
C LEU A 140 11.20 -10.97 3.04
N ASP A 141 12.13 -10.13 2.56
CA ASP A 141 13.50 -10.08 3.10
C ASP A 141 13.52 -9.68 4.59
N LEU A 142 12.67 -8.75 5.00
CA LEU A 142 12.52 -8.40 6.42
C LEU A 142 11.94 -9.57 7.22
N ALA A 143 10.89 -10.23 6.73
CA ALA A 143 10.25 -11.36 7.41
C ALA A 143 11.19 -12.56 7.53
N ASP A 144 11.89 -12.94 6.46
CA ASP A 144 12.87 -14.02 6.42
C ASP A 144 14.05 -13.77 7.36
N SER A 145 14.35 -12.52 7.64
CA SER A 145 15.34 -12.11 8.65
C SER A 145 14.83 -12.14 10.08
N GLY A 146 13.63 -12.67 10.31
CA GLY A 146 13.04 -12.83 11.63
C GLY A 146 12.26 -11.60 12.14
N VAL A 147 12.00 -10.59 11.30
CA VAL A 147 11.17 -9.46 11.70
C VAL A 147 9.71 -9.89 11.80
N LYS A 148 9.11 -9.67 12.97
CA LYS A 148 7.68 -9.87 13.19
C LYS A 148 6.95 -8.54 13.02
N PHE A 149 6.07 -8.49 12.03
CA PHE A 149 5.23 -7.32 11.85
C PHE A 149 4.00 -7.41 12.74
N SER A 150 3.77 -6.39 13.57
CA SER A 150 2.49 -6.22 14.25
C SER A 150 1.39 -5.96 13.22
N MET A 151 1.65 -5.04 12.31
CA MET A 151 0.80 -4.74 11.15
C MET A 151 1.57 -3.87 10.16
N ILE A 152 1.32 -4.10 8.87
CA ILE A 152 1.69 -3.19 7.79
C ILE A 152 0.48 -2.32 7.49
N ARG A 153 0.65 -1.00 7.51
CA ARG A 153 -0.46 -0.08 7.32
C ARG A 153 -0.18 0.92 6.21
N SER A 154 -1.24 1.41 5.59
CA SER A 154 -1.17 2.45 4.56
C SER A 154 -2.44 3.28 4.53
N GLY A 155 -2.42 4.36 3.78
CA GLY A 155 -3.58 5.22 3.55
C GLY A 155 -4.55 4.70 2.49
N GLY A 156 -4.16 3.69 1.72
CA GLY A 156 -4.98 3.09 0.68
C GLY A 156 -5.30 3.98 -0.51
N GLN A 157 -4.55 5.06 -0.75
CA GLN A 157 -4.65 5.83 -2.00
C GLN A 157 -4.12 4.98 -3.17
N THR A 158 -4.54 5.27 -4.40
CA THR A 158 -3.96 4.62 -5.59
C THR A 158 -2.45 4.90 -5.69
N GLY A 159 -1.68 3.97 -6.26
CA GLY A 159 -0.23 4.06 -6.37
C GLY A 159 0.49 3.35 -5.22
N VAL A 160 1.46 4.00 -4.59
CA VAL A 160 2.34 3.36 -3.58
C VAL A 160 1.57 2.83 -2.37
N ASP A 161 0.58 3.56 -1.89
CA ASP A 161 -0.24 3.15 -0.75
C ASP A 161 -0.99 1.82 -1.04
N GLU A 162 -1.58 1.72 -2.24
CA GLU A 162 -2.27 0.51 -2.71
C GLU A 162 -1.29 -0.66 -2.89
N ALA A 163 -0.18 -0.41 -3.60
CA ALA A 163 0.87 -1.38 -3.83
C ALA A 163 1.41 -1.98 -2.51
N GLY A 164 1.57 -1.14 -1.48
CA GLY A 164 2.06 -1.55 -0.17
C GLY A 164 1.15 -2.56 0.54
N ILE A 165 -0.16 -2.36 0.46
CA ILE A 165 -1.13 -3.30 1.05
C ILE A 165 -1.20 -4.59 0.23
N GLN A 166 -1.22 -4.49 -1.11
CA GLN A 166 -1.22 -5.67 -1.97
C GLN A 166 0.06 -6.49 -1.80
N ALA A 167 1.23 -5.84 -1.67
CA ALA A 167 2.50 -6.51 -1.37
C ALA A 167 2.48 -7.23 0.00
N ALA A 168 1.86 -6.62 1.02
CA ALA A 168 1.69 -7.26 2.31
C ALA A 168 0.77 -8.50 2.24
N GLN A 169 -0.31 -8.42 1.45
CA GLN A 169 -1.18 -9.57 1.18
C GLN A 169 -0.40 -10.69 0.46
N ASP A 170 0.39 -10.36 -0.58
CA ASP A 170 1.23 -11.32 -1.31
C ASP A 170 2.24 -12.02 -0.40
N ALA A 171 2.80 -11.29 0.56
CA ALA A 171 3.73 -11.82 1.54
C ALA A 171 3.07 -12.57 2.71
N GLY A 172 1.73 -12.71 2.71
CA GLY A 172 1.00 -13.37 3.79
C GLY A 172 1.01 -12.61 5.12
N LEU A 173 1.24 -11.29 5.08
CA LEU A 173 1.44 -10.47 6.27
C LEU A 173 0.17 -9.71 6.66
N LYS A 174 -0.02 -9.54 7.98
CA LYS A 174 -1.13 -8.77 8.51
C LYS A 174 -1.04 -7.32 8.06
N CYS A 175 -2.10 -6.80 7.44
CA CYS A 175 -2.14 -5.45 6.92
C CYS A 175 -3.45 -4.72 7.22
N GLY A 176 -3.41 -3.39 7.12
CA GLY A 176 -4.55 -2.53 7.38
C GLY A 176 -4.47 -1.21 6.63
N ILE A 177 -5.62 -0.61 6.46
CA ILE A 177 -5.79 0.63 5.71
C ILE A 177 -6.55 1.63 6.58
N LEU A 178 -5.98 2.83 6.76
CA LEU A 178 -6.73 3.96 7.27
C LEU A 178 -7.13 4.86 6.09
N ALA A 179 -8.32 4.67 5.59
CA ALA A 179 -8.87 5.44 4.48
C ALA A 179 -9.40 6.82 4.96
N PRO A 180 -9.44 7.85 4.10
CA PRO A 180 -10.17 9.07 4.42
C PRO A 180 -11.65 8.78 4.60
N LYS A 181 -12.36 9.66 5.33
CA LYS A 181 -13.82 9.54 5.48
C LYS A 181 -14.51 9.45 4.12
N GLY A 182 -15.44 8.50 3.98
CA GLY A 182 -16.10 8.17 2.73
C GLY A 182 -15.34 7.20 1.83
N PHE A 183 -14.18 6.67 2.27
CA PHE A 183 -13.33 5.81 1.45
C PHE A 183 -13.00 6.47 0.11
N ARG A 184 -12.57 7.72 0.17
CA ARG A 184 -12.24 8.53 -1.01
C ARG A 184 -10.89 8.13 -1.60
N MET A 185 -10.80 8.15 -2.91
CA MET A 185 -9.57 7.88 -3.65
C MET A 185 -9.52 8.68 -4.95
N HIS A 186 -8.34 9.14 -5.34
CA HIS A 186 -8.11 9.70 -6.66
C HIS A 186 -7.84 8.56 -7.64
N ARG A 187 -8.56 8.54 -8.76
CA ARG A 187 -8.33 7.60 -9.85
C ARG A 187 -7.54 8.22 -10.98
N GLU A 188 -7.93 9.41 -11.35
CA GLU A 188 -7.37 10.20 -12.45
C GLU A 188 -7.33 11.68 -12.04
N PRO A 189 -6.57 12.54 -12.74
CA PRO A 189 -6.57 13.96 -12.46
C PRO A 189 -7.98 14.55 -12.47
N GLY A 190 -8.39 15.16 -11.37
CA GLY A 190 -9.72 15.74 -11.22
C GLY A 190 -10.87 14.76 -10.94
N ILE A 191 -10.64 13.45 -10.97
CA ILE A 191 -11.63 12.42 -10.69
C ILE A 191 -11.37 11.79 -9.33
N GLU A 192 -12.27 12.07 -8.39
CA GLU A 192 -12.29 11.44 -7.09
C GLU A 192 -13.47 10.47 -7.01
N LEU A 193 -13.20 9.25 -6.56
CA LEU A 193 -14.20 8.23 -6.29
C LEU A 193 -14.43 8.14 -4.79
N GLU A 194 -15.66 7.84 -4.41
CA GLU A 194 -16.08 7.63 -3.02
C GLU A 194 -16.87 6.33 -2.89
N GLY A 195 -16.68 5.65 -1.79
CA GLY A 195 -17.47 4.45 -1.47
C GLY A 195 -16.64 3.22 -1.13
N ARG A 196 -17.01 2.61 0.01
CA ARG A 196 -16.30 1.46 0.58
C ARG A 196 -16.21 0.28 -0.37
N SER A 197 -17.26 -0.03 -1.13
CA SER A 197 -17.29 -1.19 -2.04
C SER A 197 -16.24 -1.07 -3.15
N LEU A 198 -16.16 0.10 -3.82
CA LEU A 198 -15.16 0.38 -4.84
C LEU A 198 -13.75 0.38 -4.26
N PHE A 199 -13.59 0.97 -3.08
CA PHE A 199 -12.31 1.06 -2.39
C PHE A 199 -11.77 -0.34 -2.06
N VAL A 200 -12.58 -1.19 -1.46
CA VAL A 200 -12.22 -2.55 -1.02
C VAL A 200 -11.90 -3.49 -2.19
N LYS A 201 -12.58 -3.31 -3.33
CA LYS A 201 -12.41 -4.16 -4.52
C LYS A 201 -10.94 -4.21 -5.00
N ARG A 202 -10.17 -3.15 -4.83
CA ARG A 202 -8.77 -3.05 -5.26
C ARG A 202 -7.82 -4.02 -4.53
N PHE A 203 -8.25 -4.54 -3.40
CA PHE A 203 -7.47 -5.47 -2.56
C PHE A 203 -7.96 -6.92 -2.67
N ARG A 204 -8.72 -7.20 -3.74
CA ARG A 204 -9.24 -8.52 -4.10
C ARG A 204 -8.83 -8.87 -5.53
N GLU A 205 -8.67 -10.14 -5.79
CA GLU A 205 -8.46 -10.68 -7.13
C GLU A 205 -9.73 -11.36 -7.65
N GLU A 206 -9.91 -11.32 -8.97
CA GLU A 206 -10.99 -12.05 -9.64
C GLU A 206 -10.63 -13.53 -9.66
N VAL A 207 -11.54 -14.38 -9.21
CA VAL A 207 -11.39 -15.83 -9.28
C VAL A 207 -11.78 -16.27 -10.69
N PRO A 208 -10.91 -16.98 -11.42
CA PRO A 208 -11.29 -17.57 -12.70
C PRO A 208 -12.52 -18.45 -12.50
N ASN A 209 -13.48 -18.36 -13.44
CA ASN A 209 -14.58 -19.32 -13.46
C ASN A 209 -14.00 -20.66 -13.96
N ASP A 210 -14.02 -21.69 -13.13
CA ASP A 210 -13.62 -23.08 -13.48
C ASP A 210 -14.57 -23.74 -14.51
N SER A 211 -15.18 -22.95 -15.41
CA SER A 211 -16.15 -23.41 -16.40
C SER A 211 -15.73 -23.01 -17.81
N GLU A 212 -14.49 -23.35 -18.22
CA GLU A 212 -14.11 -23.51 -19.64
C GLU A 212 -13.29 -24.80 -19.85
#